data_cff233bf3d4d8d47cb0579356024529c
#
_entry.id   cff233bf3d4d8d47cb0579356024529c
#
_cell.length_a   1.000
_cell.length_b   1.000
_cell.length_c   1.000
_cell.angle_alpha   90.00
_cell.angle_beta   90.00
_cell.angle_gamma   90.00
#
_symmetry.space_group_name_H-M   'P 1'
#
loop_
_entity.id
_entity.type
_entity.pdbx_description
1 polymer ?
#
loop_
_entity_poly.entity_id
_entity_poly.type
_entity_poly.pdbx_seq_one_letter_code
_entity_poly.pdbx_strand_id
1 'polypeptide(L)'
;MKHLLVLRISAFGDVALAIPVVREFLQQHPDVRITFVSSPAFADIFKGIDRLEFFPVYVHGRHKGPLGMVRLVSDLLKKDHYDAVLDLHSVIRTHMMRFLFHMRFVPVYKMYKIREERKRLTRKDNKLKSPIKPIPECYADVFRRAGYTV
;
A
#
# COMPACT_ATOMS: atom_id res chain seq x y z
N MET A 1 2.31 5.90 19.38
CA MET A 1 1.38 5.52 18.31
C MET A 1 2.16 5.03 17.10
N LYS A 2 1.85 3.85 16.60
CA LYS A 2 2.49 3.33 15.39
C LYS A 2 2.00 4.08 14.16
N HIS A 3 2.89 4.32 13.21
CA HIS A 3 2.59 5.02 11.97
C HIS A 3 2.93 4.15 10.77
N LEU A 4 1.93 3.77 10.01
CA LEU A 4 2.09 2.97 8.81
C LEU A 4 1.96 3.82 7.55
N LEU A 5 2.79 3.54 6.56
CA LEU A 5 2.71 4.16 5.25
C LEU A 5 2.11 3.14 4.28
N VAL A 6 0.99 3.48 3.66
CA VAL A 6 0.29 2.59 2.72
C VAL A 6 0.38 3.18 1.32
N LEU A 7 0.80 2.36 0.35
CA LEU A 7 1.03 2.77 -1.03
C LEU A 7 0.05 2.10 -1.97
N ARG A 8 -0.82 2.88 -2.62
CA ARG A 8 -1.64 2.45 -3.76
C ARG A 8 -1.95 3.67 -4.62
N ILE A 9 -1.15 3.89 -5.66
CA ILE A 9 -1.19 5.14 -6.44
C ILE A 9 -2.38 5.19 -7.39
N SER A 10 -2.70 4.08 -8.04
CA SER A 10 -3.80 3.93 -9.02
C SER A 10 -4.21 2.45 -9.13
N ALA A 11 -5.27 2.02 -9.83
CA ALA A 11 -6.30 2.86 -10.39
C ALA A 11 -7.41 3.15 -9.38
N PHE A 12 -8.38 4.02 -9.73
CA PHE A 12 -9.43 4.44 -8.80
C PHE A 12 -10.19 3.28 -8.15
N GLY A 13 -10.63 2.30 -8.94
CA GLY A 13 -11.38 1.16 -8.40
C GLY A 13 -10.57 0.37 -7.37
N ASP A 14 -9.29 0.14 -7.66
CA ASP A 14 -8.40 -0.59 -6.75
C ASP A 14 -8.10 0.21 -5.49
N VAL A 15 -7.95 1.53 -5.62
CA VAL A 15 -7.77 2.41 -4.46
C VAL A 15 -9.04 2.41 -3.60
N ALA A 16 -10.21 2.51 -4.23
CA ALA A 16 -11.49 2.50 -3.52
C ALA A 16 -11.71 1.21 -2.73
N LEU A 17 -11.25 0.06 -3.25
CA LEU A 17 -11.33 -1.22 -2.56
C LEU A 17 -10.46 -1.29 -1.30
N ALA A 18 -9.45 -0.44 -1.18
CA ALA A 18 -8.62 -0.36 0.01
C ALA A 18 -9.32 0.37 1.17
N ILE A 19 -10.31 1.21 0.89
CA ILE A 19 -10.95 2.04 1.91
C ILE A 19 -11.63 1.20 3.00
N PRO A 20 -12.47 0.20 2.69
CA PRO A 20 -13.08 -0.63 3.75
C PRO A 20 -12.03 -1.34 4.61
N VAL A 21 -10.97 -1.84 3.99
CA VAL A 21 -9.88 -2.54 4.69
C VAL A 21 -9.18 -1.59 5.66
N VAL A 22 -8.84 -0.39 5.20
CA VAL A 22 -8.15 0.61 6.01
C VAL A 22 -9.04 1.08 7.17
N ARG A 23 -10.34 1.31 6.91
CA ARG A 23 -11.29 1.71 7.94
C ARG A 23 -11.42 0.66 9.04
N GLU A 24 -11.59 -0.59 8.64
CA GLU A 24 -11.70 -1.69 9.58
C GLU A 24 -10.42 -1.86 10.38
N PHE A 25 -9.27 -1.79 9.71
CA PHE A 25 -7.97 -1.85 10.36
C PHE A 25 -7.84 -0.76 11.44
N LEU A 26 -8.16 0.48 11.10
CA LEU A 26 -8.06 1.59 12.04
C LEU A 26 -9.03 1.48 13.21
N GLN A 27 -10.20 0.89 13.00
CA GLN A 27 -11.14 0.60 14.08
C GLN A 27 -10.61 -0.45 15.04
N GLN A 28 -9.95 -1.48 14.52
CA GLN A 28 -9.38 -2.55 15.34
C GLN A 28 -8.10 -2.13 16.06
N HIS A 29 -7.40 -1.12 15.55
CA HIS A 29 -6.11 -0.68 16.08
C HIS A 29 -6.13 0.82 16.39
N PRO A 30 -6.74 1.24 17.51
CA PRO A 30 -6.86 2.66 17.85
C PRO A 30 -5.53 3.36 18.16
N ASP A 31 -4.46 2.60 18.35
CA ASP A 31 -3.12 3.10 18.60
C ASP A 31 -2.27 3.23 17.32
N VAL A 32 -2.87 3.05 16.15
CA VAL A 32 -2.19 3.13 14.86
C VAL A 32 -2.75 4.28 14.03
N ARG A 33 -1.88 4.97 13.32
CA ARG A 33 -2.28 5.95 12.30
C ARG A 33 -1.67 5.58 10.96
N ILE A 34 -2.29 6.04 9.88
CA ILE A 34 -1.90 5.71 8.51
C ILE A 34 -1.69 6.98 7.70
N THR A 35 -0.61 7.01 6.91
CA THR A 35 -0.46 7.92 5.79
C THR A 35 -0.68 7.11 4.51
N PHE A 36 -1.69 7.49 3.73
CA PHE A 36 -2.03 6.79 2.49
C PHE A 36 -1.55 7.60 1.30
N VAL A 37 -0.68 7.00 0.49
CA VAL A 37 -0.04 7.61 -0.68
C VAL A 37 -0.81 7.20 -1.93
N SER A 38 -1.39 8.17 -2.64
CA SER A 38 -2.17 7.90 -3.84
C SER A 38 -2.23 9.13 -4.75
N SER A 39 -2.89 8.99 -5.89
CA SER A 39 -3.07 10.09 -6.85
C SER A 39 -3.92 11.21 -6.23
N PRO A 40 -3.57 12.50 -6.50
CA PRO A 40 -4.36 13.63 -5.98
C PRO A 40 -5.83 13.60 -6.40
N ALA A 41 -6.15 13.00 -7.55
CA ALA A 41 -7.52 12.88 -8.03
C ALA A 41 -8.41 12.06 -7.07
N PHE A 42 -7.83 11.23 -6.22
CA PHE A 42 -8.57 10.33 -5.33
C PHE A 42 -8.68 10.85 -3.90
N ALA A 43 -8.24 12.05 -3.64
CA ALA A 43 -8.19 12.61 -2.28
C ALA A 43 -9.54 12.57 -1.57
N ASP A 44 -10.63 12.79 -2.29
CA ASP A 44 -11.97 12.93 -1.71
C ASP A 44 -12.47 11.64 -1.04
N ILE A 45 -12.07 10.47 -1.54
CA ILE A 45 -12.53 9.21 -0.95
C ILE A 45 -11.89 8.92 0.42
N PHE A 46 -10.83 9.65 0.77
CA PHE A 46 -10.15 9.50 2.05
C PHE A 46 -10.66 10.46 3.13
N LYS A 47 -11.54 11.38 2.78
CA LYS A 47 -12.07 12.36 3.74
C LYS A 47 -12.90 11.67 4.83
N GLY A 48 -12.79 12.19 6.04
CA GLY A 48 -13.59 11.71 7.16
C GLY A 48 -13.10 10.42 7.80
N ILE A 49 -11.96 9.89 7.39
CA ILE A 49 -11.37 8.72 8.03
C ILE A 49 -10.42 9.20 9.13
N ASP A 50 -10.77 8.87 10.37
CA ASP A 50 -9.98 9.28 11.53
C ASP A 50 -8.60 8.59 11.54
N ARG A 51 -7.58 9.33 11.95
CA ARG A 51 -6.18 8.86 12.01
C ARG A 51 -5.60 8.43 10.65
N LEU A 52 -6.18 8.89 9.56
CA LEU A 52 -5.66 8.70 8.21
C LEU A 52 -5.31 10.04 7.60
N GLU A 53 -4.08 10.17 7.11
CA GLU A 53 -3.61 11.32 6.35
C GLU A 53 -3.40 10.92 4.90
N PHE A 54 -3.92 11.72 3.97
CA PHE A 54 -3.73 11.49 2.53
C PHE A 54 -2.47 12.24 2.07
N PHE A 55 -1.60 11.54 1.34
CA PHE A 55 -0.40 12.14 0.74
C PHE A 55 -0.46 12.03 -0.77
N PRO A 56 -0.56 13.14 -1.51
CA PRO A 56 -0.68 13.11 -2.97
C PRO A 56 0.65 12.80 -3.66
N VAL A 57 0.59 11.99 -4.73
CA VAL A 57 1.74 11.67 -5.58
C VAL A 57 1.53 12.26 -6.96
N TYR A 58 2.46 13.09 -7.39
CA TYR A 58 2.39 13.78 -8.69
C TYR A 58 3.24 13.04 -9.72
N VAL A 59 2.72 11.91 -10.23
CA VAL A 59 3.46 11.02 -11.14
C VAL A 59 3.78 11.64 -12.50
N HIS A 60 3.05 12.70 -12.88
CA HIS A 60 3.32 13.46 -14.11
C HIS A 60 4.02 14.80 -13.83
N GLY A 61 4.41 15.05 -12.59
CA GLY A 61 5.06 16.27 -12.16
C GLY A 61 6.27 15.98 -11.30
N ARG A 62 6.24 16.48 -10.04
CA ARG A 62 7.38 16.38 -9.10
C ARG A 62 7.88 14.94 -8.89
N HIS A 63 6.99 13.96 -8.92
CA HIS A 63 7.31 12.56 -8.63
C HIS A 63 7.40 11.70 -9.89
N LYS A 64 7.73 12.31 -11.02
CA LYS A 64 7.85 11.61 -12.30
C LYS A 64 9.14 10.80 -12.40
N GLY A 65 9.01 9.55 -12.87
CA GLY A 65 10.12 8.67 -13.16
C GLY A 65 10.93 8.23 -11.95
N PRO A 66 12.09 7.59 -12.17
CA PRO A 66 12.94 7.10 -11.05
C PRO A 66 13.38 8.19 -10.11
N LEU A 67 13.82 9.33 -10.64
CA LEU A 67 14.21 10.46 -9.80
C LEU A 67 13.03 11.01 -9.00
N GLY A 68 11.82 10.98 -9.59
CA GLY A 68 10.60 11.36 -8.91
C GLY A 68 10.29 10.44 -7.73
N MET A 69 10.60 9.16 -7.84
CA MET A 69 10.41 8.22 -6.72
C MET A 69 11.37 8.52 -5.57
N VAL A 70 12.60 8.89 -5.87
CA VAL A 70 13.57 9.33 -4.87
C VAL A 70 13.06 10.60 -4.16
N ARG A 71 12.52 11.55 -4.91
CA ARG A 71 11.93 12.77 -4.36
C ARG A 71 10.73 12.45 -3.45
N LEU A 72 9.87 11.52 -3.87
CA LEU A 72 8.71 11.11 -3.11
C LEU A 72 9.11 10.51 -1.76
N VAL A 73 10.04 9.57 -1.76
CA VAL A 73 10.53 8.97 -0.52
C VAL A 73 11.18 10.02 0.38
N SER A 74 11.96 10.93 -0.21
CA SER A 74 12.55 12.05 0.54
C SER A 74 11.48 12.95 1.16
N ASP A 75 10.45 13.30 0.40
CA ASP A 75 9.35 14.13 0.90
C ASP A 75 8.62 13.45 2.06
N LEU A 76 8.37 12.14 1.94
CA LEU A 76 7.71 11.36 2.98
C LEU A 76 8.56 11.28 4.25
N LEU A 77 9.85 11.00 4.11
CA LEU A 77 10.77 10.88 5.26
C LEU A 77 11.00 12.21 5.96
N LYS A 78 10.93 13.33 5.24
CA LYS A 78 11.03 14.66 5.84
C LYS A 78 9.79 15.02 6.62
N LYS A 79 8.64 14.50 6.21
CA LYS A 79 7.35 14.82 6.82
C LYS A 79 7.15 14.09 8.14
N ASP A 80 7.51 12.81 8.19
CA ASP A 80 7.22 12.00 9.36
C ASP A 80 8.13 10.77 9.42
N HIS A 81 8.02 10.04 10.53
CA HIS A 81 8.66 8.75 10.72
C HIS A 81 7.62 7.64 10.50
N TYR A 82 8.01 6.58 9.81
CA TYR A 82 7.13 5.44 9.52
C TYR A 82 7.68 4.17 10.14
N ASP A 83 6.84 3.43 10.83
CA ASP A 83 7.22 2.16 11.46
C ASP A 83 7.22 1.01 10.47
N ALA A 84 6.43 1.11 9.41
CA ALA A 84 6.40 0.11 8.33
C ALA A 84 5.79 0.72 7.07
N VAL A 85 6.15 0.14 5.92
CA VAL A 85 5.58 0.49 4.61
C VAL A 85 4.81 -0.71 4.09
N LEU A 86 3.54 -0.50 3.74
CA LEU A 86 2.66 -1.51 3.17
C LEU A 86 2.37 -1.16 1.71
N ASP A 87 2.95 -1.93 0.80
CA ASP A 87 2.80 -1.71 -0.64
C ASP A 87 1.63 -2.54 -1.17
N LEU A 88 0.50 -1.88 -1.37
CA LEU A 88 -0.71 -2.50 -1.94
C LEU A 88 -0.74 -2.43 -3.46
N HIS A 89 0.27 -1.82 -4.07
CA HIS A 89 0.31 -1.62 -5.53
C HIS A 89 1.21 -2.64 -6.23
N SER A 90 2.39 -2.90 -5.69
CA SER A 90 3.37 -3.87 -6.22
C SER A 90 3.69 -3.67 -7.70
N VAL A 91 4.02 -2.43 -8.08
CA VAL A 91 4.47 -2.07 -9.43
C VAL A 91 5.92 -1.60 -9.38
N ILE A 92 6.52 -1.32 -10.54
CA ILE A 92 7.93 -0.90 -10.61
C ILE A 92 8.20 0.34 -9.76
N ARG A 93 7.30 1.34 -9.79
CA ARG A 93 7.44 2.55 -8.98
C ARG A 93 7.51 2.25 -7.49
N THR A 94 6.57 1.44 -7.00
CA THR A 94 6.52 1.10 -5.57
C THR A 94 7.64 0.14 -5.19
N HIS A 95 8.12 -0.68 -6.12
CA HIS A 95 9.29 -1.51 -5.89
C HIS A 95 10.53 -0.65 -5.59
N MET A 96 10.73 0.42 -6.35
CA MET A 96 11.80 1.38 -6.09
C MET A 96 11.64 2.04 -4.72
N MET A 97 10.42 2.44 -4.37
CA MET A 97 10.12 3.03 -3.07
C MET A 97 10.44 2.06 -1.94
N ARG A 98 10.05 0.77 -2.08
CA ARG A 98 10.36 -0.26 -1.08
C ARG A 98 11.86 -0.41 -0.87
N PHE A 99 12.62 -0.42 -1.97
CA PHE A 99 14.08 -0.50 -1.91
C PHE A 99 14.66 0.69 -1.14
N LEU A 100 14.21 1.90 -1.42
CA LEU A 100 14.69 3.12 -0.77
C LEU A 100 14.34 3.13 0.73
N PHE A 101 13.15 2.70 1.10
CA PHE A 101 12.76 2.58 2.51
C PHE A 101 13.54 1.47 3.21
N HIS A 102 13.79 0.36 2.53
CA HIS A 102 14.59 -0.72 3.08
C HIS A 102 16.01 -0.23 3.42
N MET A 103 16.61 0.60 2.56
CA MET A 103 17.92 1.20 2.81
C MET A 103 17.92 2.12 4.04
N ARG A 104 16.76 2.63 4.44
CA ARG A 104 16.58 3.45 5.63
C ARG A 104 16.11 2.66 6.84
N PHE A 105 16.21 1.33 6.77
CA PHE A 105 15.84 0.40 7.85
C PHE A 105 14.36 0.45 8.24
N VAL A 106 13.49 0.82 7.30
CA VAL A 106 12.03 0.77 7.51
C VAL A 106 11.54 -0.57 6.98
N PRO A 107 10.84 -1.38 7.80
CA PRO A 107 10.26 -2.64 7.32
C PRO A 107 9.27 -2.42 6.19
N VAL A 108 9.32 -3.26 5.15
CA VAL A 108 8.44 -3.16 3.98
C VAL A 108 7.70 -4.47 3.75
N TYR A 109 6.42 -4.38 3.43
CA TYR A 109 5.56 -5.51 3.14
C TYR A 109 4.83 -5.24 1.84
N LYS A 110 4.75 -6.24 0.95
CA LYS A 110 4.13 -6.07 -0.36
C LYS A 110 2.95 -6.99 -0.56
N MET A 111 2.05 -6.54 -1.44
CA MET A 111 0.95 -7.37 -1.92
C MET A 111 1.45 -8.25 -3.06
N TYR A 112 1.06 -9.53 -3.05
CA TYR A 112 1.25 -10.41 -4.21
C TYR A 112 0.11 -10.19 -5.18
N LYS A 113 0.47 -9.95 -6.47
CA LYS A 113 -0.54 -9.71 -7.50
C LYS A 113 -1.31 -10.99 -7.81
N ILE A 114 -2.57 -10.83 -8.17
CA ILE A 114 -3.44 -11.93 -8.63
C ILE A 114 -2.77 -12.72 -9.75
N ARG A 115 -2.06 -12.03 -10.64
CA ARG A 115 -1.32 -12.66 -11.75
C ARG A 115 -0.24 -13.62 -11.26
N GLU A 116 0.45 -13.29 -10.17
CA GLU A 116 1.46 -14.15 -9.56
C GLU A 116 0.81 -15.37 -8.90
N GLU A 117 -0.31 -15.18 -8.23
CA GLU A 117 -1.08 -16.29 -7.65
C GLU A 117 -1.60 -17.23 -8.71
N ARG A 118 -2.07 -16.71 -9.85
CA ARG A 118 -2.49 -17.55 -10.99
C ARG A 118 -1.34 -18.40 -11.51
N LYS A 119 -0.15 -17.82 -11.63
CA LYS A 119 1.04 -18.56 -12.06
C LYS A 119 1.39 -19.67 -11.07
N ARG A 120 1.31 -19.38 -9.78
CA ARG A 120 1.59 -20.36 -8.73
C ARG A 120 0.60 -21.51 -8.76
N LEU A 121 -0.68 -21.23 -8.97
CA LEU A 121 -1.73 -22.24 -9.05
C LEU A 121 -1.55 -23.13 -10.28
N THR A 122 -1.23 -22.54 -11.44
CA THR A 122 -0.98 -23.31 -12.66
C THR A 122 0.30 -24.14 -12.60
N ARG A 123 1.30 -23.74 -11.86
CA ARG A 123 2.54 -24.50 -11.69
C ARG A 123 2.38 -25.71 -10.80
N LYS A 124 1.57 -25.61 -9.75
CA LYS A 124 1.42 -26.69 -8.77
C LYS A 124 0.49 -27.78 -9.26
N ASP A 125 -0.61 -27.41 -9.84
CA ASP A 125 -1.58 -28.32 -10.40
C ASP A 125 -2.59 -27.55 -11.22
N ASN A 126 -2.64 -27.81 -12.51
CA ASN A 126 -3.60 -27.20 -13.41
C ASN A 126 -5.05 -27.49 -13.05
N LYS A 127 -5.28 -28.38 -12.09
CA LYS A 127 -6.62 -28.81 -11.67
C LYS A 127 -7.09 -28.15 -10.39
N LEU A 128 -6.25 -27.35 -9.75
CA LEU A 128 -6.66 -26.62 -8.54
C LEU A 128 -7.64 -25.52 -8.92
N LYS A 129 -8.90 -25.76 -8.61
CA LYS A 129 -10.00 -24.84 -8.84
C LYS A 129 -10.20 -23.89 -7.64
N SER A 130 -9.13 -23.57 -6.94
CA SER A 130 -9.22 -22.64 -5.82
C SER A 130 -9.61 -21.25 -6.34
N PRO A 131 -10.63 -20.60 -5.74
CA PRO A 131 -11.00 -19.26 -6.16
C PRO A 131 -9.84 -18.28 -5.88
N ILE A 132 -9.65 -17.35 -6.83
CA ILE A 132 -8.68 -16.29 -6.66
C ILE A 132 -9.16 -15.40 -5.53
N LYS A 133 -8.24 -15.11 -4.60
CA LYS A 133 -8.53 -14.27 -3.44
C LYS A 133 -9.01 -12.88 -3.89
N PRO A 134 -10.13 -12.37 -3.34
CA PRO A 134 -10.58 -11.00 -3.64
C PRO A 134 -9.53 -9.95 -3.29
N ILE A 135 -9.51 -8.85 -4.04
CA ILE A 135 -8.52 -7.78 -3.84
C ILE A 135 -8.53 -7.24 -2.41
N PRO A 136 -9.68 -6.93 -1.78
CA PRO A 136 -9.66 -6.47 -0.38
C PRO A 136 -9.00 -7.46 0.57
N GLU A 137 -9.17 -8.75 0.35
CA GLU A 137 -8.52 -9.77 1.16
C GLU A 137 -7.00 -9.79 0.93
N CYS A 138 -6.56 -9.52 -0.30
CA CYS A 138 -5.13 -9.39 -0.60
C CYS A 138 -4.53 -8.20 0.16
N TYR A 139 -5.24 -7.09 0.25
CA TYR A 139 -4.81 -5.94 1.04
C TYR A 139 -4.73 -6.27 2.53
N ALA A 140 -5.77 -6.92 3.05
CA ALA A 140 -5.80 -7.34 4.45
C ALA A 140 -4.60 -8.25 4.78
N ASP A 141 -4.21 -9.12 3.86
CA ASP A 141 -3.04 -9.99 4.05
C ASP A 141 -1.74 -9.21 4.22
N VAL A 142 -1.59 -8.06 3.56
CA VAL A 142 -0.39 -7.22 3.75
C VAL A 142 -0.32 -6.73 5.19
N PHE A 143 -1.45 -6.27 5.75
CA PHE A 143 -1.53 -5.88 7.16
C PHE A 143 -1.22 -7.05 8.09
N ARG A 144 -1.74 -8.23 7.77
CA ARG A 144 -1.50 -9.45 8.57
C ARG A 144 -0.01 -9.83 8.58
N ARG A 145 0.66 -9.73 7.45
CA ARG A 145 2.10 -9.99 7.36
C ARG A 145 2.92 -8.97 8.15
N ALA A 146 2.41 -7.75 8.28
CA ALA A 146 3.04 -6.73 9.12
C ALA A 146 2.80 -6.96 10.62
N GLY A 147 2.03 -7.99 10.99
CA GLY A 147 1.78 -8.37 12.37
C GLY A 147 0.46 -7.88 12.95
N TYR A 148 -0.47 -7.43 12.12
CA TYR A 148 -1.75 -6.90 12.57
C TYR A 148 -2.91 -7.80 12.17
N THR A 149 -3.98 -7.77 12.96
CA THR A 149 -5.25 -8.43 12.62
C THR A 149 -6.13 -7.50 11.81
N VAL A 150 -6.82 -8.05 10.83
CA VAL A 150 -7.82 -7.31 10.05
C VAL A 150 -8.98 -8.24 9.71
#